data_919c71378d9aae0d4559c28263e88105
#
_entry.id   919c71378d9aae0d4559c28263e88105
#
_cell.length_a   1.000
_cell.length_b   1.000
_cell.length_c   1.000
_cell.angle_alpha   90.00
_cell.angle_beta   90.00
_cell.angle_gamma   90.00
#
_symmetry.space_group_name_H-M   'P 1'
#
loop_
_entity.id
_entity.type
_entity.pdbx_description
1 polymer ?
#
loop_
_entity_poly.entity_id
_entity_poly.type
_entity_poly.pdbx_seq_one_letter_code
_entity_poly.pdbx_strand_id
1 'polypeptide(L)'
;VPARGLGRQPEIGAVNRSGDDHRSLNWTRVHDLFGGTLNTEQAARMNTGVGFVAALDQSGGSTSGALKLYGIDPASYGSDEQMFDLMHQMRARVMTAASFTSDRILATILFEQTMDRTVNGQLTGEYLTARGIVPIVKVDQGLAAEEDGVQLMRPLTKLEPLLTRAVERTMFGTKMRSVIKSANPAGIQAIVDQQFAVAAQVLSHGLVPILEPEVDIHAPDKAEAENLLKADVLAALDRLPTDQPVIVKLSIPTVPDFYTDLIEHPLVLRVVALSGGYSQSEACRLLAENHGLSASFSRALLEGLTVQQSDAAFNAMLATSIERIYTASTT
;
A
#
# COMPACT_ATOMS: atom_id res chain seq x y z
N VAL A 1 -81.17 1.36 -2.46
CA VAL A 1 -80.00 1.72 -1.65
C VAL A 1 -78.88 0.85 -2.11
N PRO A 2 -77.72 1.43 -2.69
CA PRO A 2 -76.69 0.66 -3.34
C PRO A 2 -75.59 0.25 -2.36
N ALA A 3 -75.02 -0.94 -2.62
CA ALA A 3 -73.89 -1.53 -1.95
C ALA A 3 -72.52 -0.78 -2.33
N ARG A 4 -71.74 -0.50 -1.32
CA ARG A 4 -70.34 0.11 -1.49
C ARG A 4 -69.35 -0.99 -1.85
N GLY A 5 -68.55 -0.69 -2.86
CA GLY A 5 -67.49 -1.54 -3.36
C GLY A 5 -66.31 -1.70 -2.40
N LEU A 6 -65.76 -2.90 -2.40
CA LEU A 6 -64.56 -3.30 -1.72
C LEU A 6 -63.33 -2.75 -2.47
N GLY A 7 -62.52 -1.98 -1.78
CA GLY A 7 -61.26 -1.46 -2.29
C GLY A 7 -60.21 -2.57 -2.47
N ARG A 8 -59.54 -2.55 -3.63
CA ARG A 8 -58.38 -3.41 -3.91
C ARG A 8 -57.19 -2.97 -3.07
N GLN A 9 -56.58 -3.91 -2.38
CA GLN A 9 -55.24 -3.73 -1.79
C GLN A 9 -54.19 -3.70 -2.88
N PRO A 10 -53.11 -2.88 -2.75
CA PRO A 10 -52.00 -2.92 -3.69
C PRO A 10 -51.15 -4.17 -3.45
N GLU A 11 -50.84 -4.88 -4.53
CA GLU A 11 -49.86 -5.97 -4.57
C GLU A 11 -48.49 -5.46 -4.15
N ILE A 12 -47.91 -6.08 -3.16
CA ILE A 12 -46.50 -5.87 -2.76
C ILE A 12 -45.64 -6.53 -3.84
N GLY A 13 -45.08 -5.71 -4.74
CA GLY A 13 -44.11 -6.16 -5.71
C GLY A 13 -42.91 -6.80 -5.02
N ALA A 14 -42.58 -8.03 -5.44
CA ALA A 14 -41.36 -8.74 -5.02
C ALA A 14 -40.14 -7.91 -5.36
N VAL A 15 -39.40 -7.47 -4.33
CA VAL A 15 -38.09 -6.87 -4.48
C VAL A 15 -37.11 -7.97 -4.90
N ASN A 16 -36.74 -7.94 -6.17
CA ASN A 16 -35.72 -8.79 -6.73
C ASN A 16 -34.38 -8.38 -6.10
N ARG A 17 -33.87 -9.15 -5.14
CA ARG A 17 -32.50 -9.01 -4.61
C ARG A 17 -31.55 -9.63 -5.62
N SER A 18 -31.21 -8.88 -6.66
CA SER A 18 -29.98 -9.11 -7.41
C SER A 18 -28.83 -8.61 -6.53
N GLY A 19 -28.02 -9.53 -6.01
CA GLY A 19 -26.76 -9.19 -5.38
C GLY A 19 -25.81 -8.67 -6.43
N ASP A 20 -25.63 -7.36 -6.45
CA ASP A 20 -24.54 -6.72 -7.14
C ASP A 20 -24.27 -5.34 -6.52
N ASP A 21 -23.01 -5.17 -6.13
CA ASP A 21 -22.28 -3.90 -6.16
C ASP A 21 -22.40 -2.92 -4.98
N HIS A 22 -21.99 -3.34 -3.78
CA HIS A 22 -21.69 -2.41 -2.69
C HIS A 22 -20.26 -1.81 -2.75
N ARG A 23 -19.46 -2.11 -3.77
CA ARG A 23 -18.07 -1.60 -3.94
C ARG A 23 -17.94 -0.43 -4.91
N SER A 24 -18.99 0.12 -5.44
CA SER A 24 -18.87 1.27 -6.36
C SER A 24 -18.90 2.58 -5.57
N LEU A 25 -17.72 3.05 -5.13
CA LEU A 25 -17.53 4.48 -4.93
C LEU A 25 -18.05 5.17 -6.20
N ASN A 26 -18.94 6.15 -6.04
CA ASN A 26 -19.42 6.92 -7.20
C ASN A 26 -18.28 7.83 -7.70
N TRP A 27 -17.40 7.26 -8.53
CA TRP A 27 -16.18 7.88 -9.05
C TRP A 27 -16.42 9.21 -9.76
N THR A 28 -17.58 9.39 -10.38
CA THR A 28 -17.98 10.66 -10.97
C THR A 28 -18.10 11.75 -9.90
N ARG A 29 -18.63 11.38 -8.74
CA ARG A 29 -18.78 12.30 -7.60
C ARG A 29 -17.43 12.61 -6.94
N VAL A 30 -16.53 11.62 -6.84
CA VAL A 30 -15.16 11.79 -6.35
C VAL A 30 -14.39 12.75 -7.26
N HIS A 31 -14.46 12.58 -8.58
CA HIS A 31 -13.82 13.46 -9.56
C HIS A 31 -14.28 14.94 -9.43
N ASP A 32 -15.56 15.18 -9.22
CA ASP A 32 -16.12 16.54 -9.10
C ASP A 32 -15.70 17.23 -7.77
N LEU A 33 -15.46 16.45 -6.71
CA LEU A 33 -15.10 16.95 -5.38
C LEU A 33 -13.60 17.29 -5.25
N PHE A 34 -12.72 16.53 -5.90
CA PHE A 34 -11.27 16.79 -5.90
C PHE A 34 -10.83 17.84 -6.94
N GLY A 35 -11.76 18.53 -7.60
CA GLY A 35 -11.41 19.56 -8.60
C GLY A 35 -10.56 19.02 -9.75
N GLY A 36 -10.69 17.74 -10.11
CA GLY A 36 -9.99 17.10 -11.23
C GLY A 36 -8.54 16.66 -10.93
N THR A 37 -8.10 16.63 -9.67
CA THR A 37 -6.71 16.29 -9.32
C THR A 37 -6.48 14.78 -9.12
N LEU A 38 -7.47 14.00 -8.66
CA LEU A 38 -7.33 12.56 -8.46
C LEU A 38 -7.36 11.81 -9.80
N ASN A 39 -6.35 10.99 -10.05
CA ASN A 39 -6.35 10.09 -11.23
C ASN A 39 -7.32 8.93 -11.02
N THR A 40 -8.51 9.06 -11.58
CA THR A 40 -9.62 8.10 -11.40
C THR A 40 -9.33 6.73 -12.02
N GLU A 41 -8.55 6.65 -13.09
CA GLU A 41 -8.13 5.38 -13.69
C GLU A 41 -7.20 4.60 -12.75
N GLN A 42 -6.20 5.28 -12.20
CA GLN A 42 -5.29 4.67 -11.22
C GLN A 42 -6.02 4.29 -9.93
N ALA A 43 -6.97 5.11 -9.48
CA ALA A 43 -7.80 4.80 -8.32
C ALA A 43 -8.68 3.56 -8.55
N ALA A 44 -9.34 3.46 -9.72
CA ALA A 44 -10.10 2.27 -10.11
C ALA A 44 -9.21 1.04 -10.16
N ARG A 45 -8.01 1.16 -10.74
CA ARG A 45 -7.03 0.08 -10.76
C ARG A 45 -6.62 -0.37 -9.36
N MET A 46 -6.37 0.56 -8.44
CA MET A 46 -6.06 0.22 -7.05
C MET A 46 -7.24 -0.43 -6.33
N ASN A 47 -8.46 -0.03 -6.62
CA ASN A 47 -9.66 -0.58 -5.98
C ASN A 47 -9.99 -2.00 -6.48
N THR A 48 -10.12 -2.18 -7.79
CA THR A 48 -10.67 -3.41 -8.39
C THR A 48 -9.65 -4.25 -9.15
N GLY A 49 -8.46 -3.72 -9.42
CA GLY A 49 -7.43 -4.44 -10.17
C GLY A 49 -6.96 -5.72 -9.46
N VAL A 50 -6.60 -6.73 -10.24
CA VAL A 50 -6.05 -8.00 -9.73
C VAL A 50 -4.54 -7.94 -9.74
N GLY A 51 -3.89 -8.26 -8.62
CA GLY A 51 -2.44 -8.21 -8.48
C GLY A 51 -1.98 -7.76 -7.10
N PHE A 52 -0.72 -7.34 -7.01
CA PHE A 52 -0.10 -6.93 -5.76
C PHE A 52 0.73 -5.64 -5.91
N VAL A 53 1.19 -5.08 -4.79
CA VAL A 53 2.02 -3.87 -4.74
C VAL A 53 3.49 -4.24 -4.54
N ALA A 54 4.37 -3.84 -5.46
CA ALA A 54 5.81 -4.02 -5.33
C ALA A 54 6.40 -2.88 -4.46
N ALA A 55 6.86 -3.19 -3.25
CA ALA A 55 7.44 -2.19 -2.37
C ALA A 55 8.96 -2.07 -2.59
N LEU A 56 9.39 -1.03 -3.30
CA LEU A 56 10.78 -0.71 -3.64
C LEU A 56 11.27 0.57 -2.92
N ASP A 57 10.76 0.81 -1.71
CA ASP A 57 10.95 2.05 -0.96
C ASP A 57 11.93 1.95 0.22
N GLN A 58 12.81 0.94 0.22
CA GLN A 58 13.86 0.80 1.24
C GLN A 58 14.65 2.11 1.37
N SER A 59 14.78 2.62 2.60
CA SER A 59 15.41 3.91 2.88
C SER A 59 16.11 3.94 4.24
N GLY A 60 16.94 4.93 4.48
CA GLY A 60 17.68 5.07 5.72
C GLY A 60 18.51 3.83 6.05
N GLY A 61 18.44 3.34 7.28
CA GLY A 61 19.22 2.17 7.73
C GLY A 61 18.95 0.86 7.00
N SER A 62 17.81 0.74 6.29
CA SER A 62 17.51 -0.45 5.49
C SER A 62 18.16 -0.45 4.10
N THR A 63 18.70 0.68 3.63
CA THR A 63 19.29 0.81 2.29
C THR A 63 20.54 -0.04 2.13
N SER A 64 21.53 0.13 3.01
CA SER A 64 22.78 -0.65 2.96
C SER A 64 22.52 -2.15 3.18
N GLY A 65 21.55 -2.49 4.05
CA GLY A 65 21.12 -3.87 4.25
C GLY A 65 20.52 -4.49 2.99
N ALA A 66 19.69 -3.75 2.26
CA ALA A 66 19.10 -4.20 1.00
C ALA A 66 20.18 -4.39 -0.09
N LEU A 67 21.12 -3.46 -0.22
CA LEU A 67 22.26 -3.61 -1.15
C LEU A 67 23.13 -4.80 -0.81
N LYS A 68 23.42 -5.04 0.47
CA LYS A 68 24.17 -6.21 0.93
C LYS A 68 23.48 -7.51 0.56
N LEU A 69 22.17 -7.61 0.77
CA LEU A 69 21.36 -8.77 0.36
C LEU A 69 21.37 -8.94 -1.18
N TYR A 70 21.41 -7.85 -1.91
CA TYR A 70 21.55 -7.86 -3.38
C TYR A 70 22.97 -8.22 -3.85
N GLY A 71 23.92 -8.39 -2.94
CA GLY A 71 25.30 -8.79 -3.26
C GLY A 71 26.24 -7.63 -3.52
N ILE A 72 25.90 -6.41 -3.10
CA ILE A 72 26.75 -5.21 -3.15
C ILE A 72 27.37 -4.99 -1.76
N ASP A 73 28.71 -5.06 -1.70
CA ASP A 73 29.45 -4.84 -0.45
C ASP A 73 29.34 -3.37 -0.02
N PRO A 74 28.98 -3.06 1.25
CA PRO A 74 29.00 -1.70 1.78
C PRO A 74 30.36 -0.98 1.62
N ALA A 75 31.48 -1.70 1.54
CA ALA A 75 32.78 -1.14 1.27
C ALA A 75 32.99 -0.65 -0.18
N SER A 76 32.07 -0.97 -1.10
CA SER A 76 32.17 -0.60 -2.52
C SER A 76 31.66 0.82 -2.84
N TYR A 77 31.09 1.54 -1.87
CA TYR A 77 30.63 2.92 -2.03
C TYR A 77 31.09 3.78 -0.86
N GLY A 78 31.49 5.03 -1.15
CA GLY A 78 32.11 5.95 -0.16
C GLY A 78 31.19 7.12 0.24
N SER A 79 29.98 7.22 -0.32
CA SER A 79 29.03 8.29 0.00
C SER A 79 27.57 7.82 -0.08
N ASP A 80 26.69 8.57 0.57
CA ASP A 80 25.24 8.35 0.46
C ASP A 80 24.74 8.48 -0.98
N GLU A 81 25.30 9.40 -1.76
CA GLU A 81 24.95 9.59 -3.16
C GLU A 81 25.23 8.32 -3.98
N GLN A 82 26.44 7.76 -3.84
CA GLN A 82 26.80 6.50 -4.50
C GLN A 82 25.91 5.34 -4.04
N MET A 83 25.61 5.26 -2.75
CA MET A 83 24.70 4.26 -2.21
C MET A 83 23.30 4.37 -2.85
N PHE A 84 22.77 5.58 -2.98
CA PHE A 84 21.46 5.80 -3.60
C PHE A 84 21.47 5.58 -5.11
N ASP A 85 22.58 5.81 -5.79
CA ASP A 85 22.73 5.46 -7.21
C ASP A 85 22.67 3.94 -7.41
N LEU A 86 23.35 3.17 -6.59
CA LEU A 86 23.29 1.71 -6.60
C LEU A 86 21.88 1.18 -6.28
N MET A 87 21.22 1.80 -5.29
CA MET A 87 19.82 1.47 -4.99
C MET A 87 18.88 1.75 -6.17
N HIS A 88 19.07 2.88 -6.85
CA HIS A 88 18.28 3.19 -8.03
C HIS A 88 18.55 2.21 -9.17
N GLN A 89 19.82 1.84 -9.41
CA GLN A 89 20.18 0.83 -10.43
C GLN A 89 19.50 -0.52 -10.12
N MET A 90 19.53 -0.99 -8.87
CA MET A 90 18.85 -2.20 -8.46
C MET A 90 17.34 -2.12 -8.73
N ARG A 91 16.68 -1.02 -8.32
CA ARG A 91 15.25 -0.79 -8.55
C ARG A 91 14.90 -0.68 -10.02
N ALA A 92 15.71 0.04 -10.80
CA ALA A 92 15.55 0.15 -12.25
C ALA A 92 15.61 -1.23 -12.91
N ARG A 93 16.58 -2.08 -12.51
CA ARG A 93 16.70 -3.45 -13.03
C ARG A 93 15.46 -4.28 -12.72
N VAL A 94 14.87 -4.14 -11.52
CA VAL A 94 13.60 -4.79 -11.17
C VAL A 94 12.47 -4.28 -12.07
N MET A 95 12.29 -2.94 -12.17
CA MET A 95 11.19 -2.34 -12.91
C MET A 95 11.28 -2.54 -14.43
N THR A 96 12.49 -2.76 -14.96
CA THR A 96 12.72 -3.00 -16.41
C THR A 96 12.73 -4.48 -16.78
N ALA A 97 12.72 -5.39 -15.81
CA ALA A 97 12.66 -6.82 -16.06
C ALA A 97 11.38 -7.19 -16.83
N ALA A 98 11.47 -8.12 -17.76
CA ALA A 98 10.35 -8.51 -18.63
C ALA A 98 9.15 -9.06 -17.85
N SER A 99 9.39 -9.68 -16.68
CA SER A 99 8.35 -10.20 -15.79
C SER A 99 7.64 -9.12 -14.95
N PHE A 100 8.20 -7.90 -14.86
CA PHE A 100 7.60 -6.81 -14.08
C PHE A 100 6.55 -6.07 -14.90
N THR A 101 5.33 -6.60 -14.96
CA THR A 101 4.25 -6.12 -15.81
C THR A 101 2.98 -5.80 -15.02
N SER A 102 2.13 -4.97 -15.59
CA SER A 102 0.83 -4.62 -15.01
C SER A 102 -0.15 -5.79 -14.90
N ASP A 103 0.11 -6.93 -15.55
CA ASP A 103 -0.71 -8.14 -15.38
C ASP A 103 -0.61 -8.74 -13.98
N ARG A 104 0.46 -8.42 -13.25
CA ARG A 104 0.73 -8.93 -11.90
C ARG A 104 0.93 -7.81 -10.87
N ILE A 105 1.50 -6.68 -11.29
CA ILE A 105 1.88 -5.57 -10.43
C ILE A 105 0.84 -4.45 -10.56
N LEU A 106 0.12 -4.15 -9.49
CA LEU A 106 -0.85 -3.05 -9.44
C LEU A 106 -0.14 -1.70 -9.29
N ALA A 107 0.79 -1.65 -8.35
CA ALA A 107 1.49 -0.43 -7.99
C ALA A 107 2.91 -0.71 -7.55
N THR A 108 3.72 0.34 -7.53
CA THR A 108 5.09 0.31 -7.00
C THR A 108 5.27 1.44 -6.00
N ILE A 109 5.71 1.10 -4.78
CA ILE A 109 6.09 2.11 -3.80
C ILE A 109 7.57 2.44 -4.00
N LEU A 110 7.89 3.71 -4.18
CA LEU A 110 9.23 4.24 -4.44
C LEU A 110 9.74 5.04 -3.25
N PHE A 111 11.04 5.16 -3.11
CA PHE A 111 11.67 6.18 -2.29
C PHE A 111 11.87 7.47 -3.12
N GLU A 112 11.86 8.66 -2.47
CA GLU A 112 11.91 9.97 -3.16
C GLU A 112 13.06 10.07 -4.17
N GLN A 113 14.23 9.56 -3.84
CA GLN A 113 15.39 9.61 -4.74
C GLN A 113 15.26 8.74 -5.99
N THR A 114 14.41 7.70 -5.95
CA THR A 114 14.06 6.92 -7.14
C THR A 114 12.97 7.64 -7.95
N MET A 115 12.01 8.28 -7.27
CA MET A 115 10.99 9.11 -7.91
C MET A 115 11.62 10.23 -8.75
N ASP A 116 12.67 10.89 -8.23
CA ASP A 116 13.34 12.01 -8.89
C ASP A 116 14.29 11.59 -10.02
N ARG A 117 14.58 10.32 -10.19
CA ARG A 117 15.45 9.77 -11.22
C ARG A 117 14.66 9.23 -12.42
N THR A 118 15.39 8.76 -13.43
CA THR A 118 14.81 8.23 -14.66
C THR A 118 15.05 6.72 -14.80
N VAL A 119 14.09 6.04 -15.42
CA VAL A 119 14.21 4.66 -15.89
C VAL A 119 14.04 4.66 -17.41
N ASN A 120 15.00 4.13 -18.13
CA ASN A 120 15.01 4.15 -19.61
C ASN A 120 14.81 5.57 -20.21
N GLY A 121 15.35 6.60 -19.55
CA GLY A 121 15.26 7.99 -20.02
C GLY A 121 13.96 8.73 -19.72
N GLN A 122 12.98 8.07 -19.07
CA GLN A 122 11.73 8.67 -18.62
C GLN A 122 11.76 8.88 -17.10
N LEU A 123 11.06 9.89 -16.56
CA LEU A 123 10.84 9.99 -15.11
C LEU A 123 10.21 8.69 -14.59
N THR A 124 10.65 8.24 -13.42
CA THR A 124 10.23 6.92 -12.90
C THR A 124 8.70 6.79 -12.78
N GLY A 125 7.99 7.85 -12.37
CA GLY A 125 6.52 7.86 -12.30
C GLY A 125 5.86 7.72 -13.67
N GLU A 126 6.36 8.45 -14.68
CA GLU A 126 5.89 8.37 -16.07
C GLU A 126 6.14 6.98 -16.66
N TYR A 127 7.35 6.43 -16.43
CA TYR A 127 7.71 5.08 -16.89
C TYR A 127 6.77 4.01 -16.35
N LEU A 128 6.42 4.06 -15.08
CA LEU A 128 5.49 3.12 -14.44
C LEU A 128 4.07 3.31 -14.96
N THR A 129 3.59 4.56 -15.02
CA THR A 129 2.24 4.90 -15.51
C THR A 129 2.05 4.45 -16.96
N ALA A 130 3.04 4.66 -17.84
CA ALA A 130 3.00 4.19 -19.23
C ALA A 130 2.91 2.67 -19.36
N ARG A 131 3.30 1.94 -18.32
CA ARG A 131 3.19 0.47 -18.23
C ARG A 131 1.94 0.00 -17.48
N GLY A 132 1.03 0.91 -17.12
CA GLY A 132 -0.17 0.61 -16.36
C GLY A 132 0.09 0.25 -14.88
N ILE A 133 1.23 0.64 -14.31
CA ILE A 133 1.59 0.41 -12.91
C ILE A 133 1.48 1.71 -12.14
N VAL A 134 0.74 1.71 -11.04
CA VAL A 134 0.46 2.90 -10.23
C VAL A 134 1.70 3.31 -9.42
N PRO A 135 2.25 4.53 -9.60
CA PRO A 135 3.41 5.00 -8.86
C PRO A 135 3.01 5.63 -7.51
N ILE A 136 3.69 5.22 -6.44
CA ILE A 136 3.46 5.70 -5.07
C ILE A 136 4.81 6.08 -4.46
N VAL A 137 4.87 7.15 -3.66
CA VAL A 137 6.12 7.57 -3.01
C VAL A 137 6.04 7.48 -1.49
N LYS A 138 7.12 6.97 -0.87
CA LYS A 138 7.27 6.97 0.58
C LYS A 138 7.57 8.39 1.08
N VAL A 139 6.82 8.84 2.10
CA VAL A 139 6.95 10.20 2.66
C VAL A 139 7.48 10.24 4.09
N ASP A 140 7.45 9.13 4.84
CA ASP A 140 8.01 9.10 6.18
C ASP A 140 9.54 9.24 6.18
N GLN A 141 10.08 9.91 7.19
CA GLN A 141 11.50 10.16 7.38
C GLN A 141 12.13 9.25 8.44
N GLY A 142 11.59 8.04 8.59
CA GLY A 142 12.00 7.05 9.57
C GLY A 142 11.21 7.14 10.87
N LEU A 143 11.58 6.28 11.82
CA LEU A 143 10.87 6.10 13.09
C LEU A 143 11.52 6.91 14.20
N ALA A 144 10.70 7.42 15.12
CA ALA A 144 11.11 7.99 16.39
C ALA A 144 11.58 6.89 17.35
N ALA A 145 12.07 7.27 18.54
CA ALA A 145 12.32 6.32 19.62
C ALA A 145 11.02 5.61 20.01
N GLU A 146 11.14 4.41 20.58
CA GLU A 146 10.00 3.68 21.10
C GLU A 146 9.50 4.35 22.38
N GLU A 147 8.19 4.60 22.45
CA GLU A 147 7.47 5.12 23.59
C GLU A 147 6.08 4.48 23.61
N ASP A 148 5.55 4.14 24.77
CA ASP A 148 4.24 3.50 24.93
C ASP A 148 4.04 2.26 24.03
N GLY A 149 5.10 1.47 23.84
CA GLY A 149 5.06 0.26 23.02
C GLY A 149 4.92 0.50 21.52
N VAL A 150 5.16 1.72 21.05
CA VAL A 150 5.07 2.09 19.63
C VAL A 150 6.24 2.96 19.18
N GLN A 151 6.46 3.01 17.88
CA GLN A 151 7.37 3.95 17.23
C GLN A 151 6.59 4.79 16.23
N LEU A 152 6.35 6.03 16.57
CA LEU A 152 5.76 7.04 15.68
C LEU A 152 6.73 7.37 14.53
N MET A 153 6.21 7.99 13.48
CA MET A 153 7.06 8.65 12.48
C MET A 153 7.80 9.83 13.13
N ARG A 154 9.04 10.04 12.72
CA ARG A 154 9.75 11.29 13.01
C ARG A 154 8.99 12.48 12.43
N PRO A 155 9.16 13.70 12.96
CA PRO A 155 8.55 14.90 12.39
C PRO A 155 8.84 15.03 10.89
N LEU A 156 7.79 15.21 10.09
CA LEU A 156 7.86 15.27 8.62
C LEU A 156 8.14 16.72 8.17
N THR A 157 9.32 17.24 8.47
CA THR A 157 9.69 18.65 8.21
C THR A 157 9.76 19.02 6.72
N LYS A 158 9.79 18.02 5.83
CA LYS A 158 9.86 18.19 4.37
C LYS A 158 8.62 17.65 3.65
N LEU A 159 7.51 17.45 4.36
CA LEU A 159 6.32 16.83 3.77
C LEU A 159 5.75 17.69 2.62
N GLU A 160 5.47 18.94 2.88
CA GLU A 160 4.86 19.86 1.91
C GLU A 160 5.64 19.96 0.58
N PRO A 161 6.95 20.27 0.57
CA PRO A 161 7.71 20.26 -0.67
C PRO A 161 7.83 18.88 -1.34
N LEU A 162 7.75 17.80 -0.56
CA LEU A 162 7.74 16.45 -1.13
C LEU A 162 6.41 16.12 -1.80
N LEU A 163 5.26 16.52 -1.21
CA LEU A 163 3.94 16.33 -1.82
C LEU A 163 3.80 17.13 -3.12
N THR A 164 4.23 18.40 -3.14
CA THR A 164 4.26 19.21 -4.36
C THR A 164 5.07 18.51 -5.45
N ARG A 165 6.28 18.06 -5.12
CA ARG A 165 7.16 17.35 -6.07
C ARG A 165 6.56 15.99 -6.50
N ALA A 166 5.86 15.28 -5.60
CA ALA A 166 5.19 14.02 -5.94
C ALA A 166 4.12 14.23 -7.02
N VAL A 167 3.33 15.30 -6.92
CA VAL A 167 2.35 15.70 -7.96
C VAL A 167 3.07 16.01 -9.28
N GLU A 168 4.14 16.81 -9.27
CA GLU A 168 4.93 17.12 -10.46
C GLU A 168 5.58 15.89 -11.11
N ARG A 169 5.88 14.85 -10.31
CA ARG A 169 6.45 13.57 -10.75
C ARG A 169 5.40 12.50 -11.07
N THR A 170 4.13 12.91 -11.21
CA THR A 170 3.00 12.04 -11.56
C THR A 170 2.77 10.88 -10.59
N MET A 171 3.07 11.04 -9.30
CA MET A 171 2.74 10.05 -8.28
C MET A 171 1.22 10.05 -8.07
N PHE A 172 0.65 8.87 -7.94
CA PHE A 172 -0.75 8.67 -7.56
C PHE A 172 -0.99 8.89 -6.07
N GLY A 173 -0.03 8.52 -5.27
CA GLY A 173 -0.21 8.55 -3.82
C GLY A 173 1.10 8.45 -3.05
N THR A 174 0.93 8.36 -1.76
CA THR A 174 2.05 8.29 -0.81
C THR A 174 1.97 7.07 0.09
N LYS A 175 3.06 6.76 0.79
CA LYS A 175 3.09 5.75 1.84
C LYS A 175 3.86 6.26 3.05
N MET A 176 3.34 6.02 4.26
CA MET A 176 3.96 6.36 5.53
C MET A 176 3.91 5.17 6.49
N ARG A 177 4.95 4.98 7.33
CA ARG A 177 5.09 3.82 8.21
C ARG A 177 5.36 4.22 9.65
N SER A 178 4.61 3.61 10.57
CA SER A 178 4.85 3.57 12.01
C SER A 178 4.91 2.10 12.47
N VAL A 179 5.39 1.82 13.69
CA VAL A 179 5.52 0.44 14.19
C VAL A 179 4.90 0.30 15.58
N ILE A 180 4.10 -0.73 15.76
CA ILE A 180 3.50 -1.16 17.02
C ILE A 180 4.29 -2.35 17.53
N LYS A 181 4.85 -2.24 18.75
CA LYS A 181 5.69 -3.25 19.40
C LYS A 181 4.95 -4.03 20.47
N SER A 182 3.86 -3.47 21.01
CA SER A 182 3.00 -4.10 22.00
C SER A 182 1.59 -3.51 21.96
N ALA A 183 0.62 -4.20 22.55
CA ALA A 183 -0.77 -3.83 22.63
C ALA A 183 -1.01 -2.72 23.69
N ASN A 184 -0.44 -1.54 23.47
CA ASN A 184 -0.69 -0.37 24.30
C ASN A 184 -1.76 0.52 23.64
N PRO A 185 -2.95 0.70 24.25
CA PRO A 185 -4.03 1.47 23.63
C PRO A 185 -3.66 2.94 23.33
N ALA A 186 -2.94 3.60 24.24
CA ALA A 186 -2.54 4.99 24.06
C ALA A 186 -1.53 5.15 22.92
N GLY A 187 -0.55 4.25 22.84
CA GLY A 187 0.44 4.24 21.77
C GLY A 187 -0.18 3.95 20.40
N ILE A 188 -1.09 2.97 20.31
CA ILE A 188 -1.79 2.63 19.07
C ILE A 188 -2.67 3.79 18.60
N GLN A 189 -3.44 4.41 19.51
CA GLN A 189 -4.22 5.60 19.20
C GLN A 189 -3.33 6.73 18.66
N ALA A 190 -2.16 6.98 19.28
CA ALA A 190 -1.22 8.01 18.83
C ALA A 190 -0.69 7.74 17.40
N ILE A 191 -0.44 6.47 17.04
CA ILE A 191 -0.08 6.08 15.67
C ILE A 191 -1.21 6.40 14.70
N VAL A 192 -2.44 6.00 15.01
CA VAL A 192 -3.60 6.24 14.16
C VAL A 192 -3.82 7.74 13.97
N ASP A 193 -3.80 8.52 15.05
CA ASP A 193 -3.98 9.98 15.00
C ASP A 193 -2.89 10.63 14.14
N GLN A 194 -1.61 10.25 14.31
CA GLN A 194 -0.51 10.79 13.51
C GLN A 194 -0.69 10.47 12.03
N GLN A 195 -0.99 9.22 11.68
CA GLN A 195 -1.10 8.82 10.29
C GLN A 195 -2.30 9.47 9.60
N PHE A 196 -3.45 9.58 10.28
CA PHE A 196 -4.62 10.26 9.72
C PHE A 196 -4.43 11.78 9.59
N ALA A 197 -3.70 12.41 10.51
CA ALA A 197 -3.33 13.83 10.38
C ALA A 197 -2.42 14.08 9.15
N VAL A 198 -1.49 13.18 8.87
CA VAL A 198 -0.65 13.24 7.65
C VAL A 198 -1.48 12.90 6.41
N ALA A 199 -2.38 11.92 6.49
CA ALA A 199 -3.29 11.58 5.39
C ALA A 199 -4.12 12.78 4.92
N ALA A 200 -4.64 13.59 5.84
CA ALA A 200 -5.38 14.81 5.49
C ALA A 200 -4.54 15.78 4.65
N GLN A 201 -3.24 15.93 4.96
CA GLN A 201 -2.33 16.76 4.19
C GLN A 201 -2.07 16.15 2.79
N VAL A 202 -1.87 14.82 2.70
CA VAL A 202 -1.70 14.10 1.43
C VAL A 202 -2.92 14.27 0.53
N LEU A 203 -4.11 14.06 1.09
CA LEU A 203 -5.38 14.18 0.38
C LEU A 203 -5.62 15.62 -0.14
N SER A 204 -5.21 16.65 0.60
CA SER A 204 -5.32 18.05 0.15
C SER A 204 -4.48 18.37 -1.10
N HIS A 205 -3.49 17.53 -1.43
CA HIS A 205 -2.71 17.60 -2.67
C HIS A 205 -3.28 16.73 -3.80
N GLY A 206 -4.44 16.10 -3.62
CA GLY A 206 -5.02 15.18 -4.59
C GLY A 206 -4.28 13.84 -4.70
N LEU A 207 -3.47 13.49 -3.71
CA LEU A 207 -2.76 12.20 -3.62
C LEU A 207 -3.49 11.25 -2.67
N VAL A 208 -3.40 9.94 -2.93
CA VAL A 208 -4.00 8.91 -2.07
C VAL A 208 -2.97 8.39 -1.06
N PRO A 209 -3.23 8.47 0.26
CA PRO A 209 -2.32 7.96 1.26
C PRO A 209 -2.43 6.43 1.43
N ILE A 210 -1.28 5.75 1.56
CA ILE A 210 -1.18 4.42 2.16
C ILE A 210 -0.77 4.61 3.62
N LEU A 211 -1.66 4.24 4.53
CA LEU A 211 -1.43 4.20 5.96
C LEU A 211 -0.78 2.86 6.32
N GLU A 212 0.44 2.89 6.87
CA GLU A 212 1.17 1.65 7.26
C GLU A 212 1.46 1.64 8.77
N PRO A 213 0.43 1.44 9.63
CA PRO A 213 0.62 1.15 11.05
C PRO A 213 0.99 -0.33 11.22
N GLU A 214 2.27 -0.64 11.09
CA GLU A 214 2.79 -2.01 11.13
C GLU A 214 2.77 -2.54 12.56
N VAL A 215 2.08 -3.65 12.82
CA VAL A 215 2.27 -4.45 14.04
C VAL A 215 3.48 -5.35 13.84
N ASP A 216 4.48 -5.26 14.74
CA ASP A 216 5.66 -6.13 14.67
C ASP A 216 5.24 -7.61 14.77
N ILE A 217 5.69 -8.44 13.83
CA ILE A 217 5.35 -9.87 13.83
C ILE A 217 5.88 -10.62 15.06
N HIS A 218 6.82 -10.02 15.78
CA HIS A 218 7.40 -10.55 17.02
C HIS A 218 6.82 -9.90 18.28
N ALA A 219 5.80 -9.02 18.14
CA ALA A 219 5.11 -8.47 19.30
C ALA A 219 4.50 -9.60 20.14
N PRO A 220 4.74 -9.61 21.46
CA PRO A 220 4.30 -10.72 22.33
C PRO A 220 2.77 -10.84 22.39
N ASP A 221 2.07 -9.77 22.14
CA ASP A 221 0.62 -9.58 22.18
C ASP A 221 0.05 -9.11 20.83
N LYS A 222 0.64 -9.62 19.74
CA LYS A 222 0.30 -9.22 18.33
C LYS A 222 -1.20 -9.24 18.05
N ALA A 223 -1.90 -10.31 18.44
CA ALA A 223 -3.34 -10.43 18.17
C ALA A 223 -4.17 -9.36 18.90
N GLU A 224 -3.78 -8.98 20.12
CA GLU A 224 -4.43 -7.89 20.86
C GLU A 224 -4.11 -6.54 20.25
N ALA A 225 -2.85 -6.31 19.85
CA ALA A 225 -2.46 -5.09 19.13
C ALA A 225 -3.24 -4.93 17.81
N GLU A 226 -3.47 -6.02 17.07
CA GLU A 226 -4.29 -6.04 15.86
C GLU A 226 -5.76 -5.69 16.14
N ASN A 227 -6.34 -6.19 17.25
CA ASN A 227 -7.69 -5.85 17.67
C ASN A 227 -7.85 -4.34 17.96
N LEU A 228 -6.95 -3.78 18.77
CA LEU A 228 -6.95 -2.35 19.09
C LEU A 228 -6.75 -1.51 17.83
N LEU A 229 -5.75 -1.83 17.03
CA LEU A 229 -5.46 -1.12 15.78
C LEU A 229 -6.64 -1.11 14.81
N LYS A 230 -7.27 -2.28 14.58
CA LYS A 230 -8.44 -2.36 13.69
C LYS A 230 -9.58 -1.47 14.17
N ALA A 231 -9.89 -1.49 15.47
CA ALA A 231 -10.94 -0.67 16.04
C ALA A 231 -10.65 0.83 15.87
N ASP A 232 -9.43 1.28 16.17
CA ASP A 232 -9.05 2.68 16.07
C ASP A 232 -9.01 3.17 14.62
N VAL A 233 -8.53 2.32 13.67
CA VAL A 233 -8.52 2.65 12.23
C VAL A 233 -9.94 2.77 11.69
N LEU A 234 -10.86 1.84 12.02
CA LEU A 234 -12.27 1.93 11.61
C LEU A 234 -12.91 3.21 12.16
N ALA A 235 -12.73 3.50 13.45
CA ALA A 235 -13.25 4.73 14.05
C ALA A 235 -12.66 6.00 13.43
N ALA A 236 -11.42 5.98 12.95
CA ALA A 236 -10.80 7.10 12.25
C ALA A 236 -11.34 7.25 10.82
N LEU A 237 -11.54 6.13 10.09
CA LEU A 237 -12.16 6.12 8.77
C LEU A 237 -13.59 6.67 8.78
N ASP A 238 -14.40 6.31 9.78
CA ASP A 238 -15.77 6.82 9.95
C ASP A 238 -15.84 8.35 10.15
N ARG A 239 -14.76 8.98 10.57
CA ARG A 239 -14.64 10.44 10.74
C ARG A 239 -14.15 11.16 9.48
N LEU A 240 -13.61 10.44 8.49
CA LEU A 240 -13.18 11.05 7.24
C LEU A 240 -14.36 11.50 6.37
N PRO A 241 -14.22 12.57 5.59
CA PRO A 241 -15.14 12.89 4.51
C PRO A 241 -15.29 11.73 3.52
N THR A 242 -16.51 11.53 3.02
CA THR A 242 -16.87 10.38 2.16
C THR A 242 -16.21 10.37 0.78
N ASP A 243 -15.46 11.40 0.45
CA ASP A 243 -14.73 11.61 -0.80
C ASP A 243 -13.20 11.47 -0.63
N GLN A 244 -12.72 11.06 0.54
CA GLN A 244 -11.31 10.96 0.86
C GLN A 244 -10.84 9.51 0.99
N PRO A 245 -10.56 8.83 -0.14
CA PRO A 245 -10.17 7.43 -0.11
C PRO A 245 -8.74 7.24 0.41
N VAL A 246 -8.52 6.13 1.08
CA VAL A 246 -7.22 5.71 1.58
C VAL A 246 -6.90 4.26 1.17
N ILE A 247 -5.64 3.88 1.28
CA ILE A 247 -5.19 2.50 1.22
C ILE A 247 -4.60 2.17 2.59
N VAL A 248 -4.88 0.99 3.12
CA VAL A 248 -4.35 0.55 4.42
C VAL A 248 -3.35 -0.58 4.18
N LYS A 249 -2.16 -0.46 4.78
CA LYS A 249 -1.11 -1.47 4.70
C LYS A 249 -0.80 -1.99 6.10
N LEU A 250 -1.01 -3.29 6.31
CA LEU A 250 -0.97 -3.93 7.63
C LEU A 250 -0.02 -5.13 7.62
N SER A 251 0.39 -5.57 8.79
CA SER A 251 1.00 -6.88 8.95
C SER A 251 -0.01 -7.97 8.58
N ILE A 252 0.46 -9.09 8.01
CA ILE A 252 -0.43 -10.25 7.81
C ILE A 252 -1.02 -10.61 9.18
N PRO A 253 -2.35 -10.72 9.32
CA PRO A 253 -2.99 -10.86 10.61
C PRO A 253 -2.72 -12.23 11.26
N THR A 254 -2.86 -12.28 12.57
CA THR A 254 -2.75 -13.52 13.37
C THR A 254 -3.90 -14.48 13.09
N VAL A 255 -5.10 -13.92 12.83
CA VAL A 255 -6.31 -14.69 12.53
C VAL A 255 -6.66 -14.48 11.07
N PRO A 256 -6.87 -15.55 10.28
CA PRO A 256 -7.31 -15.43 8.90
C PRO A 256 -8.57 -14.56 8.75
N ASP A 257 -8.64 -13.80 7.66
CA ASP A 257 -9.76 -12.91 7.31
C ASP A 257 -10.08 -11.81 8.35
N PHE A 258 -9.14 -11.52 9.24
CA PHE A 258 -9.35 -10.58 10.34
C PHE A 258 -9.69 -9.15 9.89
N TYR A 259 -9.20 -8.73 8.72
CA TYR A 259 -9.37 -7.36 8.20
C TYR A 259 -10.53 -7.20 7.20
N THR A 260 -11.48 -8.13 7.15
CA THR A 260 -12.64 -8.07 6.25
C THR A 260 -13.42 -6.76 6.39
N ASP A 261 -13.65 -6.28 7.62
CA ASP A 261 -14.34 -5.01 7.86
C ASP A 261 -13.63 -3.80 7.23
N LEU A 262 -12.27 -3.81 7.23
CA LEU A 262 -11.47 -2.78 6.58
C LEU A 262 -11.50 -2.92 5.05
N ILE A 263 -11.50 -4.15 4.53
CA ILE A 263 -11.58 -4.43 3.08
C ILE A 263 -12.93 -3.97 2.52
N GLU A 264 -13.99 -4.11 3.30
CA GLU A 264 -15.36 -3.73 2.91
C GLU A 264 -15.68 -2.26 3.17
N HIS A 265 -14.81 -1.54 3.89
CA HIS A 265 -15.06 -0.14 4.23
C HIS A 265 -15.06 0.76 2.98
N PRO A 266 -16.08 1.62 2.76
CA PRO A 266 -16.28 2.35 1.51
C PRO A 266 -15.15 3.34 1.17
N LEU A 267 -14.39 3.83 2.15
CA LEU A 267 -13.26 4.74 1.94
C LEU A 267 -11.92 3.99 1.72
N VAL A 268 -11.90 2.68 1.87
CA VAL A 268 -10.69 1.89 1.70
C VAL A 268 -10.63 1.33 0.28
N LEU A 269 -9.76 1.89 -0.56
CA LEU A 269 -9.54 1.38 -1.92
C LEU A 269 -9.00 -0.04 -1.90
N ARG A 270 -8.10 -0.32 -0.97
CA ARG A 270 -7.48 -1.64 -0.82
C ARG A 270 -6.84 -1.78 0.55
N VAL A 271 -6.89 -2.98 1.10
CA VAL A 271 -6.02 -3.41 2.19
C VAL A 271 -4.90 -4.25 1.60
N VAL A 272 -3.65 -3.91 1.93
CA VAL A 272 -2.47 -4.65 1.50
C VAL A 272 -1.65 -5.11 2.70
N ALA A 273 -0.98 -6.25 2.57
CA ALA A 273 -0.19 -6.83 3.64
C ALA A 273 1.31 -6.67 3.41
N LEU A 274 2.06 -6.30 4.44
CA LEU A 274 3.51 -6.35 4.47
C LEU A 274 4.00 -7.75 4.93
N SER A 275 5.21 -8.15 4.52
CA SER A 275 5.79 -9.45 4.93
C SER A 275 6.38 -9.45 6.35
N GLY A 276 6.60 -8.30 6.98
CA GLY A 276 7.03 -8.11 8.37
C GLY A 276 8.37 -8.75 8.77
N GLY A 277 8.99 -9.53 7.89
CA GLY A 277 10.20 -10.30 8.16
C GLY A 277 10.05 -11.80 7.96
N TYR A 278 8.85 -12.28 7.68
CA TYR A 278 8.65 -13.65 7.20
C TYR A 278 9.44 -13.91 5.91
N SER A 279 9.87 -15.15 5.69
CA SER A 279 10.36 -15.59 4.38
C SER A 279 9.29 -15.43 3.32
N GLN A 280 9.66 -15.37 2.04
CA GLN A 280 8.70 -15.31 0.94
C GLN A 280 7.66 -16.44 1.01
N SER A 281 8.10 -17.67 1.25
CA SER A 281 7.21 -18.83 1.30
C SER A 281 6.20 -18.73 2.44
N GLU A 282 6.63 -18.31 3.63
CA GLU A 282 5.75 -18.17 4.79
C GLU A 282 4.80 -16.98 4.64
N ALA A 283 5.30 -15.83 4.16
CA ALA A 283 4.46 -14.69 3.89
C ALA A 283 3.35 -14.99 2.87
N CYS A 284 3.69 -15.71 1.78
CA CYS A 284 2.70 -16.12 0.79
C CYS A 284 1.70 -17.15 1.34
N ARG A 285 2.16 -18.11 2.16
CA ARG A 285 1.28 -19.08 2.80
C ARG A 285 0.25 -18.42 3.69
N LEU A 286 0.71 -17.53 4.59
CA LEU A 286 -0.16 -16.79 5.51
C LEU A 286 -1.09 -15.83 4.76
N LEU A 287 -0.59 -15.17 3.71
CA LEU A 287 -1.41 -14.25 2.92
C LEU A 287 -2.56 -14.97 2.23
N ALA A 288 -2.32 -16.15 1.68
CA ALA A 288 -3.32 -16.94 0.97
C ALA A 288 -4.50 -17.40 1.86
N GLU A 289 -4.37 -17.32 3.18
CA GLU A 289 -5.45 -17.58 4.15
C GLU A 289 -6.36 -16.36 4.38
N ASN A 290 -6.09 -15.23 3.66
CA ASN A 290 -6.78 -13.95 3.89
C ASN A 290 -7.43 -13.43 2.59
N HIS A 291 -8.72 -13.68 2.42
CA HIS A 291 -9.47 -13.32 1.22
C HIS A 291 -9.58 -11.79 1.03
N GLY A 292 -9.32 -11.34 -0.19
CA GLY A 292 -9.35 -9.93 -0.55
C GLY A 292 -8.17 -9.10 -0.06
N LEU A 293 -7.21 -9.71 0.66
CA LEU A 293 -5.97 -9.07 1.08
C LEU A 293 -4.88 -9.30 0.01
N SER A 294 -4.27 -8.25 -0.50
CA SER A 294 -3.18 -8.35 -1.49
C SER A 294 -1.82 -8.09 -0.84
N ALA A 295 -0.74 -8.62 -1.41
CA ALA A 295 0.60 -8.32 -0.93
C ALA A 295 1.04 -6.87 -1.20
N SER A 296 1.86 -6.32 -0.29
CA SER A 296 2.75 -5.19 -0.53
C SER A 296 4.13 -5.55 0.01
N PHE A 297 4.83 -6.44 -0.70
CA PHE A 297 6.06 -7.04 -0.24
C PHE A 297 7.30 -6.31 -0.77
N SER A 298 8.31 -6.21 0.07
CA SER A 298 9.63 -5.65 -0.25
C SER A 298 10.68 -6.76 -0.23
N ARG A 299 11.16 -7.17 0.95
CA ARG A 299 12.20 -8.21 1.08
C ARG A 299 11.77 -9.53 0.47
N ALA A 300 10.54 -9.95 0.66
CA ALA A 300 10.01 -11.18 0.10
C ALA A 300 9.95 -11.15 -1.45
N LEU A 301 9.70 -9.98 -2.08
CA LEU A 301 9.75 -9.85 -3.55
C LEU A 301 11.18 -9.98 -4.08
N LEU A 302 12.16 -9.43 -3.38
CA LEU A 302 13.55 -9.34 -3.82
C LEU A 302 14.41 -10.54 -3.36
N GLU A 303 13.82 -11.51 -2.66
CA GLU A 303 14.52 -12.66 -2.12
C GLU A 303 15.23 -13.45 -3.22
N GLY A 304 16.54 -13.67 -3.04
CA GLY A 304 17.40 -14.40 -3.99
C GLY A 304 17.87 -13.61 -5.20
N LEU A 305 17.41 -12.37 -5.40
CA LEU A 305 17.95 -11.52 -6.48
C LEU A 305 19.33 -10.99 -6.11
N THR A 306 20.28 -11.07 -7.03
CA THR A 306 21.64 -10.55 -6.83
C THR A 306 22.17 -9.80 -8.04
N VAL A 307 23.12 -8.90 -7.80
CA VAL A 307 23.77 -8.09 -8.86
C VAL A 307 24.58 -8.95 -9.82
N GLN A 308 25.08 -10.11 -9.38
CA GLN A 308 25.92 -11.01 -10.17
C GLN A 308 25.12 -11.87 -11.17
N GLN A 309 23.80 -11.97 -11.01
CA GLN A 309 22.97 -12.74 -11.94
C GLN A 309 22.98 -12.12 -13.34
N SER A 310 23.01 -12.97 -14.38
CA SER A 310 22.69 -12.52 -15.73
C SER A 310 21.25 -12.00 -15.81
N ASP A 311 20.93 -11.19 -16.80
CA ASP A 311 19.57 -10.64 -16.94
C ASP A 311 18.53 -11.76 -17.12
N ALA A 312 18.87 -12.82 -17.80
CA ALA A 312 18.00 -13.99 -17.95
C ALA A 312 17.74 -14.69 -16.60
N ALA A 313 18.79 -14.95 -15.81
CA ALA A 313 18.66 -15.58 -14.50
C ALA A 313 17.93 -14.67 -13.49
N PHE A 314 18.23 -13.37 -13.52
CA PHE A 314 17.54 -12.37 -12.71
C PHE A 314 16.05 -12.33 -13.02
N ASN A 315 15.69 -12.20 -14.31
CA ASN A 315 14.29 -12.18 -14.72
C ASN A 315 13.55 -13.48 -14.41
N ALA A 316 14.19 -14.64 -14.57
CA ALA A 316 13.58 -15.93 -14.24
C ALA A 316 13.26 -16.04 -12.74
N MET A 317 14.18 -15.60 -11.88
CA MET A 317 13.98 -15.61 -10.43
C MET A 317 12.91 -14.59 -10.01
N LEU A 318 12.97 -13.39 -10.55
CA LEU A 318 11.95 -12.35 -10.30
C LEU A 318 10.56 -12.82 -10.77
N ALA A 319 10.45 -13.45 -11.94
CA ALA A 319 9.20 -14.01 -12.46
C ALA A 319 8.61 -15.05 -11.50
N THR A 320 9.46 -15.92 -10.94
CA THR A 320 9.03 -16.93 -9.95
C THR A 320 8.51 -16.26 -8.68
N SER A 321 9.20 -15.22 -8.17
CA SER A 321 8.77 -14.47 -7.01
C SER A 321 7.44 -13.74 -7.27
N ILE A 322 7.32 -13.08 -8.42
CA ILE A 322 6.10 -12.35 -8.81
C ILE A 322 4.91 -13.30 -8.88
N GLU A 323 5.05 -14.44 -9.56
CA GLU A 323 3.94 -15.40 -9.71
C GLU A 323 3.50 -15.99 -8.37
N ARG A 324 4.42 -16.32 -7.49
CA ARG A 324 4.12 -16.82 -6.14
C ARG A 324 3.37 -15.79 -5.30
N ILE A 325 3.82 -14.53 -5.31
CA ILE A 325 3.17 -13.45 -4.58
C ILE A 325 1.80 -13.11 -5.18
N TYR A 326 1.70 -13.11 -6.51
CA TYR A 326 0.45 -12.89 -7.22
C TYR A 326 -0.60 -13.95 -6.85
N THR A 327 -0.23 -15.24 -6.92
CA THR A 327 -1.13 -16.32 -6.55
C THR A 327 -1.64 -16.19 -5.12
N ALA A 328 -0.78 -15.80 -4.16
CA ALA A 328 -1.18 -15.58 -2.78
C ALA A 328 -2.02 -14.30 -2.57
N SER A 329 -2.02 -13.38 -3.53
CA SER A 329 -2.76 -12.10 -3.47
C SER A 329 -4.12 -12.14 -4.18
N THR A 330 -4.50 -13.29 -4.73
CA THR A 330 -5.71 -13.44 -5.57
C THR A 330 -6.64 -14.54 -5.04
N THR A 331 -6.60 -14.77 -3.75
CA THR A 331 -7.42 -15.74 -3.02
C THR A 331 -8.75 -15.14 -2.56
#